data_1b0668cce0335bf91db1da5e407b38cf
#
_entry.id   1b0668cce0335bf91db1da5e407b38cf
#
_cell.length_a   1.000
_cell.length_b   1.000
_cell.length_c   1.000
_cell.angle_alpha   90.00
_cell.angle_beta   90.00
_cell.angle_gamma   90.00
#
_symmetry.space_group_name_H-M   'P 1'
#
loop_
_entity.id
_entity.type
_entity.pdbx_description
1 polymer ?
#
loop_
_entity_poly.entity_id
_entity_poly.type
_entity_poly.pdbx_seq_one_letter_code
_entity_poly.pdbx_strand_id
1 'polypeptide(L)'
;MHIIARSALETINEAVVGGSVHNLGVVKIFSQHPQLAQFISASSNLAISWVRLECGEVLAVHKHPEPSLILICEGSGRTMGSAEQEVGAGDMILVPGDSWHGFEGTRDGFWALSIQFNGKALYEDAEKPNAVFAGEVPNRAAVLLADNEKYLQQFGTSSLLRLIDDPSFDDPHVRERLLDCQQTWSDVFQDLLHLRVAMTTDTAHKQVALDHLVEELGHNDNLRNQRGSAHAPVTDETFVSTMEWFRHQMLYRSDMVRTLLMHVVLEGSGEIWHREAARAFPAIPHFQEHGEDDGQHVSMGIDLLDRATPAEIRELREALAEGWKMITQLCDRIASIALADTAVPTYSTC
;
A
#
# COMPACT_ATOMS: atom_id res chain seq x y z
N MET A 1 -14.07 14.36 44.95
CA MET A 1 -12.64 14.63 44.67
C MET A 1 -11.91 13.31 44.77
N HIS A 2 -11.13 12.95 43.76
CA HIS A 2 -10.29 11.74 43.73
C HIS A 2 -8.85 12.15 43.59
N ILE A 3 -7.94 11.47 44.27
CA ILE A 3 -6.52 11.65 44.18
C ILE A 3 -5.94 10.36 43.59
N ILE A 4 -5.29 10.45 42.44
CA ILE A 4 -4.63 9.35 41.76
C ILE A 4 -3.13 9.59 41.77
N ALA A 5 -2.42 8.73 42.47
CA ALA A 5 -0.97 8.82 42.51
C ALA A 5 -0.36 8.44 41.14
N ARG A 6 0.70 9.12 40.71
CA ARG A 6 1.43 8.80 39.46
C ARG A 6 1.91 7.33 39.44
N SER A 7 2.25 6.78 40.62
CA SER A 7 2.65 5.38 40.78
C SER A 7 1.51 4.36 40.54
N ALA A 8 0.25 4.79 40.58
CA ALA A 8 -0.90 3.92 40.32
C ALA A 8 -1.18 3.69 38.83
N LEU A 9 -0.51 4.45 37.95
CA LEU A 9 -0.65 4.31 36.51
C LEU A 9 0.27 3.21 35.99
N GLU A 10 -0.22 2.39 35.07
CA GLU A 10 0.57 1.39 34.35
C GLU A 10 1.70 2.06 33.57
N THR A 11 2.82 1.34 33.39
CA THR A 11 4.02 1.86 32.74
C THR A 11 4.25 1.12 31.44
N ILE A 12 4.53 1.87 30.39
CA ILE A 12 5.05 1.40 29.11
C ILE A 12 6.48 1.91 28.99
N ASN A 13 7.43 1.02 28.74
CA ASN A 13 8.86 1.36 28.63
C ASN A 13 9.38 1.24 27.19
N GLU A 14 8.71 0.45 26.39
CA GLU A 14 9.15 0.12 25.03
C GLU A 14 7.98 0.14 24.05
N ALA A 15 8.26 0.45 22.79
CA ALA A 15 7.34 0.26 21.67
C ALA A 15 8.04 -0.50 20.56
N VAL A 16 7.29 -1.34 19.85
CA VAL A 16 7.77 -2.04 18.65
C VAL A 16 7.26 -1.28 17.42
N VAL A 17 8.18 -0.74 16.62
CA VAL A 17 7.85 -0.02 15.38
C VAL A 17 8.73 -0.58 14.28
N GLY A 18 8.15 -0.96 13.15
CA GLY A 18 8.90 -1.53 12.02
C GLY A 18 9.73 -2.79 12.36
N GLY A 19 9.36 -3.53 13.42
CA GLY A 19 10.10 -4.69 13.90
C GLY A 19 11.28 -4.35 14.84
N SER A 20 11.55 -3.06 15.10
CA SER A 20 12.58 -2.58 16.03
C SER A 20 11.97 -2.22 17.38
N VAL A 21 12.69 -2.50 18.47
CA VAL A 21 12.30 -2.11 19.82
C VAL A 21 12.88 -0.74 20.14
N HIS A 22 12.02 0.21 20.51
CA HIS A 22 12.42 1.57 20.89
C HIS A 22 12.18 1.80 22.37
N ASN A 23 13.20 2.30 23.07
CA ASN A 23 13.07 2.75 24.44
C ASN A 23 12.24 4.05 24.51
N LEU A 24 11.22 4.06 25.36
CA LEU A 24 10.34 5.20 25.61
C LEU A 24 10.64 5.89 26.95
N GLY A 25 11.60 5.38 27.73
CA GLY A 25 11.72 5.70 29.13
C GLY A 25 10.56 5.14 29.94
N VAL A 26 9.91 5.94 30.72
CA VAL A 26 8.68 5.60 31.42
C VAL A 26 7.52 6.42 30.85
N VAL A 27 6.58 5.79 30.19
CA VAL A 27 5.34 6.41 29.71
C VAL A 27 4.16 5.86 30.50
N LYS A 28 3.27 6.75 31.00
CA LYS A 28 2.06 6.40 31.75
C LYS A 28 0.85 7.07 31.12
N ILE A 29 0.07 6.31 30.38
CA ILE A 29 -1.06 6.82 29.60
C ILE A 29 -2.30 6.93 30.48
N PHE A 30 -2.94 8.10 30.49
CA PHE A 30 -4.09 8.37 31.36
C PHE A 30 -5.33 7.59 30.97
N SER A 31 -5.54 7.34 29.68
CA SER A 31 -6.68 6.56 29.19
C SER A 31 -6.67 5.08 29.62
N GLN A 32 -5.49 4.57 30.02
CA GLN A 32 -5.37 3.20 30.55
C GLN A 32 -5.84 3.07 32.01
N HIS A 33 -6.03 4.18 32.73
CA HIS A 33 -6.57 4.16 34.07
C HIS A 33 -8.08 4.46 34.08
N PRO A 34 -8.95 3.56 34.59
CA PRO A 34 -10.40 3.65 34.43
C PRO A 34 -11.03 5.00 34.88
N GLN A 35 -10.58 5.55 36.00
CA GLN A 35 -11.12 6.82 36.51
C GLN A 35 -10.65 8.01 35.67
N LEU A 36 -9.40 8.00 35.13
CA LEU A 36 -8.91 9.04 34.26
C LEU A 36 -9.54 8.96 32.87
N ALA A 37 -9.71 7.75 32.33
CA ALA A 37 -10.42 7.54 31.07
C ALA A 37 -11.87 8.04 31.12
N GLN A 38 -12.55 7.83 32.25
CA GLN A 38 -13.90 8.34 32.45
C GLN A 38 -13.94 9.87 32.58
N PHE A 39 -12.93 10.47 33.22
CA PHE A 39 -12.84 11.91 33.44
C PHE A 39 -12.41 12.68 32.19
N ILE A 40 -11.44 12.15 31.45
CA ILE A 40 -11.03 12.65 30.15
C ILE A 40 -11.95 12.02 29.11
N SER A 41 -13.11 12.65 28.90
CA SER A 41 -14.13 12.08 28.01
C SER A 41 -13.60 11.92 26.58
N ALA A 42 -14.08 10.92 25.87
CA ALA A 42 -13.78 10.67 24.46
C ALA A 42 -14.07 11.89 23.54
N SER A 43 -14.95 12.80 24.00
CA SER A 43 -15.27 14.04 23.28
C SER A 43 -14.20 15.13 23.38
N SER A 44 -13.22 15.01 24.30
CA SER A 44 -12.14 16.00 24.44
C SER A 44 -11.07 15.89 23.36
N ASN A 45 -10.98 14.76 22.64
CA ASN A 45 -9.93 14.48 21.65
C ASN A 45 -8.50 14.74 22.16
N LEU A 46 -8.27 14.49 23.46
CA LEU A 46 -6.97 14.68 24.09
C LEU A 46 -6.40 13.33 24.54
N ALA A 47 -5.16 13.08 24.21
CA ALA A 47 -4.38 12.01 24.83
C ALA A 47 -3.36 12.63 25.77
N ILE A 48 -3.34 12.20 27.04
CA ILE A 48 -2.47 12.75 28.08
C ILE A 48 -1.64 11.61 28.68
N SER A 49 -0.34 11.86 28.85
CA SER A 49 0.55 10.90 29.49
C SER A 49 1.63 11.60 30.34
N TRP A 50 2.07 10.92 31.39
CA TRP A 50 3.35 11.22 32.02
C TRP A 50 4.47 10.56 31.24
N VAL A 51 5.58 11.30 31.10
CA VAL A 51 6.82 10.81 30.47
C VAL A 51 7.97 11.05 31.46
N ARG A 52 8.82 10.04 31.64
CA ARG A 52 10.06 10.14 32.43
C ARG A 52 11.22 9.68 31.56
N LEU A 53 12.28 10.47 31.52
CA LEU A 53 13.60 10.03 31.07
C LEU A 53 14.61 10.23 32.19
N GLU A 54 15.38 9.19 32.48
CA GLU A 54 16.48 9.26 33.43
C GLU A 54 17.70 9.98 32.83
N CYS A 55 18.71 10.27 33.64
CA CYS A 55 19.95 10.87 33.15
C CYS A 55 20.60 10.02 32.06
N GLY A 56 20.85 10.61 30.89
CA GLY A 56 21.42 9.92 29.72
C GLY A 56 20.44 9.02 28.97
N GLU A 57 19.22 8.90 29.45
CA GLU A 57 18.19 8.16 28.73
C GLU A 57 17.64 8.98 27.57
N VAL A 58 17.47 8.33 26.43
CA VAL A 58 17.06 8.97 25.17
C VAL A 58 15.74 8.38 24.68
N LEU A 59 14.76 9.26 24.49
CA LEU A 59 13.63 9.00 23.60
C LEU A 59 14.07 9.39 22.18
N ALA A 60 14.29 8.40 21.33
CA ALA A 60 14.82 8.60 20.00
C ALA A 60 13.99 9.59 19.17
N VAL A 61 14.65 10.28 18.25
CA VAL A 61 13.99 11.25 17.37
C VAL A 61 12.92 10.53 16.56
N HIS A 62 11.69 11.04 16.66
CA HIS A 62 10.51 10.50 15.99
C HIS A 62 9.57 11.62 15.55
N LYS A 63 8.54 11.27 14.82
CA LYS A 63 7.44 12.18 14.45
C LYS A 63 6.10 11.44 14.49
N HIS A 64 5.04 12.20 14.63
CA HIS A 64 3.66 11.74 14.59
C HIS A 64 2.75 12.83 14.01
N PRO A 65 1.58 12.47 13.43
CA PRO A 65 0.71 13.44 12.76
C PRO A 65 0.04 14.42 13.72
N GLU A 66 -0.21 14.03 14.97
CA GLU A 66 -0.89 14.89 15.95
C GLU A 66 0.06 15.92 16.53
N PRO A 67 -0.33 17.21 16.62
CA PRO A 67 0.44 18.20 17.37
C PRO A 67 0.40 17.89 18.86
N SER A 68 1.49 18.19 19.57
CA SER A 68 1.57 17.97 21.01
C SER A 68 2.16 19.15 21.76
N LEU A 69 1.77 19.25 23.03
CA LEU A 69 2.34 20.13 24.03
C LEU A 69 3.02 19.29 25.11
N ILE A 70 4.27 19.55 25.37
CA ILE A 70 5.04 18.86 26.41
C ILE A 70 5.45 19.90 27.47
N LEU A 71 4.99 19.68 28.70
CA LEU A 71 5.33 20.50 29.86
C LEU A 71 6.35 19.78 30.73
N ILE A 72 7.54 20.34 30.88
CA ILE A 72 8.55 19.80 31.82
C ILE A 72 8.11 20.15 33.24
N CYS A 73 7.77 19.13 34.02
CA CYS A 73 7.26 19.30 35.38
C CYS A 73 8.35 19.27 36.43
N GLU A 74 9.38 18.45 36.24
CA GLU A 74 10.49 18.25 37.18
C GLU A 74 11.77 17.94 36.38
N GLY A 75 12.93 18.41 36.88
CA GLY A 75 14.24 18.07 36.32
C GLY A 75 14.64 18.84 35.07
N SER A 76 15.53 18.28 34.27
CA SER A 76 16.06 18.91 33.06
C SER A 76 16.34 17.86 31.95
N GLY A 77 16.31 18.32 30.72
CA GLY A 77 16.58 17.54 29.53
C GLY A 77 17.07 18.38 28.36
N ARG A 78 17.19 17.75 27.20
CA ARG A 78 17.52 18.41 25.92
C ARG A 78 16.55 17.90 24.85
N THR A 79 16.05 18.80 24.02
CA THR A 79 15.32 18.44 22.80
C THR A 79 16.30 18.04 21.71
N MET A 80 15.84 17.16 20.80
CA MET A 80 16.58 16.70 19.63
C MET A 80 15.69 16.73 18.37
N GLY A 81 16.26 16.66 17.19
CA GLY A 81 15.55 16.67 15.93
C GLY A 81 15.42 18.06 15.31
N SER A 82 14.21 18.57 15.09
CA SER A 82 13.98 19.86 14.43
C SER A 82 14.50 21.07 15.22
N ALA A 83 14.68 20.92 16.54
CA ALA A 83 15.29 21.93 17.41
C ALA A 83 16.08 21.22 18.51
N GLU A 84 17.29 21.77 18.81
CA GLU A 84 18.14 21.28 19.89
C GLU A 84 18.30 22.37 20.93
N GLN A 85 17.69 22.18 22.11
CA GLN A 85 17.71 23.14 23.21
C GLN A 85 17.72 22.44 24.57
N GLU A 86 18.40 23.01 25.55
CA GLU A 86 18.25 22.64 26.96
C GLU A 86 16.88 23.07 27.45
N VAL A 87 16.21 22.20 28.22
CA VAL A 87 14.89 22.46 28.81
C VAL A 87 14.89 22.06 30.29
N GLY A 88 14.09 22.79 31.07
CA GLY A 88 13.98 22.57 32.51
C GLY A 88 12.55 22.71 33.02
N ALA A 89 12.36 22.44 34.31
CA ALA A 89 11.05 22.52 34.96
C ALA A 89 10.36 23.89 34.73
N GLY A 90 9.13 23.83 34.22
CA GLY A 90 8.32 24.99 33.84
C GLY A 90 8.34 25.31 32.35
N ASP A 91 9.26 24.74 31.55
CA ASP A 91 9.31 24.95 30.11
C ASP A 91 8.20 24.20 29.41
N MET A 92 7.66 24.83 28.37
CA MET A 92 6.64 24.26 27.49
C MET A 92 7.21 24.11 26.08
N ILE A 93 7.10 22.90 25.52
CA ILE A 93 7.58 22.57 24.20
C ILE A 93 6.36 22.31 23.31
N LEU A 94 6.23 23.12 22.25
CA LEU A 94 5.19 22.95 21.23
C LEU A 94 5.77 22.13 20.09
N VAL A 95 5.19 20.98 19.82
CA VAL A 95 5.57 20.08 18.73
C VAL A 95 4.46 20.09 17.67
N PRO A 96 4.68 20.74 16.51
CA PRO A 96 3.74 20.66 15.40
C PRO A 96 3.59 19.22 14.89
N GLY A 97 2.43 18.87 14.34
CA GLY A 97 2.25 17.60 13.67
C GLY A 97 3.30 17.36 12.59
N ASP A 98 3.72 16.12 12.44
CA ASP A 98 4.77 15.66 11.48
C ASP A 98 6.17 16.30 11.69
N SER A 99 6.42 16.93 12.85
CA SER A 99 7.72 17.51 13.19
C SER A 99 8.61 16.47 13.86
N TRP A 100 9.86 16.33 13.38
CA TRP A 100 10.86 15.47 13.97
C TRP A 100 11.31 15.99 15.34
N HIS A 101 11.14 15.22 16.39
CA HIS A 101 11.51 15.57 17.74
C HIS A 101 11.90 14.34 18.55
N GLY A 102 12.78 14.57 19.53
CA GLY A 102 13.24 13.57 20.48
C GLY A 102 13.71 14.27 21.74
N PHE A 103 14.04 13.52 22.76
CA PHE A 103 14.43 14.04 24.06
C PHE A 103 15.54 13.21 24.69
N GLU A 104 16.43 13.89 25.42
CA GLU A 104 17.43 13.26 26.26
C GLU A 104 17.28 13.79 27.69
N GLY A 105 17.25 12.91 28.69
CA GLY A 105 17.32 13.30 30.09
C GLY A 105 18.74 13.77 30.43
N THR A 106 18.88 14.99 30.98
CA THR A 106 20.17 15.50 31.45
C THR A 106 20.19 15.56 32.99
N ARG A 107 21.37 15.65 33.61
CA ARG A 107 21.55 15.68 35.08
C ARG A 107 20.77 14.56 35.78
N ASP A 108 19.64 14.93 36.38
CA ASP A 108 18.76 14.00 37.12
C ASP A 108 17.59 13.48 36.26
N GLY A 109 17.64 13.72 34.95
CA GLY A 109 16.55 13.45 34.03
C GLY A 109 15.35 14.39 34.27
N PHE A 110 14.18 14.08 33.72
CA PHE A 110 12.97 14.89 33.85
C PHE A 110 11.70 14.08 33.92
N TRP A 111 10.67 14.65 34.55
CA TRP A 111 9.28 14.30 34.35
C TRP A 111 8.59 15.35 33.50
N ALA A 112 7.83 14.91 32.50
CA ALA A 112 7.01 15.79 31.67
C ALA A 112 5.57 15.29 31.61
N LEU A 113 4.64 16.24 31.39
CA LEU A 113 3.27 15.95 30.98
C LEU A 113 3.18 16.17 29.47
N SER A 114 2.86 15.13 28.73
CA SER A 114 2.61 15.17 27.29
C SER A 114 1.11 15.22 27.03
N ILE A 115 0.68 16.19 26.22
CA ILE A 115 -0.71 16.38 25.79
C ILE A 115 -0.73 16.38 24.28
N GLN A 116 -1.40 15.40 23.69
CA GLN A 116 -1.60 15.30 22.24
C GLN A 116 -3.02 15.76 21.88
N PHE A 117 -3.11 16.56 20.83
CA PHE A 117 -4.36 17.12 20.34
C PHE A 117 -4.88 16.30 19.17
N ASN A 118 -6.19 16.06 19.12
CA ASN A 118 -6.92 15.32 18.07
C ASN A 118 -6.65 13.82 18.02
N GLY A 119 -6.18 13.21 19.10
CA GLY A 119 -5.70 11.89 18.91
C GLY A 119 -5.88 10.87 20.00
N LYS A 120 -5.47 9.70 19.60
CA LYS A 120 -5.15 8.57 20.46
C LYS A 120 -3.74 8.77 20.98
N ALA A 121 -3.44 8.28 22.18
CA ALA A 121 -2.06 8.27 22.66
C ALA A 121 -1.19 7.49 21.66
N LEU A 122 0.07 7.94 21.47
CA LEU A 122 1.02 7.35 20.52
C LEU A 122 1.21 5.84 20.72
N TYR A 123 1.01 5.35 21.93
CA TYR A 123 1.30 3.99 22.37
C TYR A 123 0.10 3.29 23.00
N GLU A 124 -1.13 3.73 22.72
CA GLU A 124 -2.36 3.03 23.17
C GLU A 124 -2.46 1.62 22.57
N ASP A 125 -1.87 1.43 21.39
CA ASP A 125 -1.67 0.14 20.74
C ASP A 125 -0.16 -0.10 20.61
N ALA A 126 0.38 -0.93 21.47
CA ALA A 126 1.81 -1.23 21.49
C ALA A 126 2.29 -1.97 20.21
N GLU A 127 1.35 -2.63 19.49
CA GLU A 127 1.64 -3.32 18.23
C GLU A 127 1.54 -2.38 17.01
N LYS A 128 0.83 -1.25 17.16
CA LYS A 128 0.65 -0.26 16.08
C LYS A 128 0.80 1.16 16.60
N PRO A 129 1.97 1.54 17.10
CA PRO A 129 2.21 2.90 17.55
C PRO A 129 2.08 3.89 16.38
N ASN A 130 1.40 5.02 16.61
CA ASN A 130 1.22 6.09 15.62
C ASN A 130 2.42 7.03 15.58
N ALA A 131 3.63 6.48 15.50
CA ALA A 131 4.89 7.23 15.46
C ALA A 131 5.87 6.59 14.48
N VAL A 132 6.71 7.43 13.85
CA VAL A 132 7.83 7.03 12.99
C VAL A 132 9.11 7.51 13.63
N PHE A 133 10.07 6.61 13.90
CA PHE A 133 11.36 6.95 14.48
C PHE A 133 12.40 7.33 13.42
N ALA A 134 13.29 8.29 13.74
CA ALA A 134 14.38 8.64 12.86
C ALA A 134 15.41 7.52 12.81
N GLY A 135 15.78 7.13 11.58
CA GLY A 135 16.64 5.96 11.34
C GLY A 135 15.87 4.70 11.04
N GLU A 136 14.58 4.62 11.34
CA GLU A 136 13.71 3.69 10.65
C GLU A 136 13.51 4.21 9.23
N VAL A 137 13.84 3.39 8.28
CA VAL A 137 13.33 3.59 6.92
C VAL A 137 11.83 3.38 7.07
N PRO A 138 10.96 4.41 6.89
CA PRO A 138 9.53 4.15 6.87
C PRO A 138 9.33 3.01 5.89
N ASN A 139 8.53 2.00 6.24
CA ASN A 139 8.12 1.00 5.26
C ASN A 139 7.38 1.76 4.15
N ARG A 140 8.13 2.20 3.15
CA ARG A 140 7.64 3.07 2.07
C ARG A 140 6.74 2.30 1.14
N ALA A 141 6.98 0.99 1.02
CA ALA A 141 6.07 0.09 0.35
C ALA A 141 4.72 0.06 1.07
N ALA A 142 4.66 0.08 2.41
CA ALA A 142 3.38 0.11 3.13
C ALA A 142 2.49 1.31 2.76
N VAL A 143 3.08 2.48 2.49
CA VAL A 143 2.32 3.66 2.03
C VAL A 143 1.73 3.40 0.64
N LEU A 144 2.51 2.81 -0.27
CA LEU A 144 2.05 2.45 -1.62
C LEU A 144 0.96 1.38 -1.56
N LEU A 145 1.12 0.36 -0.69
CA LEU A 145 0.14 -0.70 -0.52
C LEU A 145 -1.17 -0.18 0.11
N ALA A 146 -1.10 0.76 1.06
CA ALA A 146 -2.30 1.39 1.62
C ALA A 146 -3.07 2.25 0.59
N ASP A 147 -2.36 2.91 -0.33
CA ASP A 147 -3.01 3.59 -1.45
C ASP A 147 -3.56 2.56 -2.47
N ASN A 148 -2.84 1.46 -2.72
CA ASN A 148 -3.25 0.38 -3.62
C ASN A 148 -4.57 -0.27 -3.18
N GLU A 149 -4.79 -0.48 -1.88
CA GLU A 149 -6.02 -1.07 -1.36
C GLU A 149 -7.29 -0.34 -1.83
N LYS A 150 -7.24 0.99 -1.94
CA LYS A 150 -8.34 1.80 -2.45
C LYS A 150 -8.64 1.51 -3.93
N TYR A 151 -7.59 1.32 -4.72
CA TYR A 151 -7.73 0.98 -6.14
C TYR A 151 -8.24 -0.44 -6.35
N LEU A 152 -7.76 -1.41 -5.57
CA LEU A 152 -8.27 -2.79 -5.59
C LEU A 152 -9.77 -2.85 -5.31
N GLN A 153 -10.23 -2.11 -4.28
CA GLN A 153 -11.67 -2.02 -3.96
C GLN A 153 -12.48 -1.40 -5.11
N GLN A 154 -11.96 -0.35 -5.76
CA GLN A 154 -12.60 0.27 -6.91
C GLN A 154 -12.63 -0.68 -8.11
N PHE A 155 -11.52 -1.36 -8.39
CA PHE A 155 -11.40 -2.31 -9.49
C PHE A 155 -12.38 -3.48 -9.34
N GLY A 156 -12.63 -3.95 -8.11
CA GLY A 156 -13.64 -4.96 -7.80
C GLY A 156 -15.07 -4.62 -8.27
N THR A 157 -15.31 -3.35 -8.63
CA THR A 157 -16.59 -2.89 -9.19
C THR A 157 -16.49 -2.44 -10.65
N SER A 158 -15.44 -2.85 -11.39
CA SER A 158 -15.23 -2.52 -12.80
C SER A 158 -16.32 -3.11 -13.71
N SER A 159 -16.45 -2.56 -14.90
CA SER A 159 -17.45 -3.02 -15.88
C SER A 159 -17.20 -4.47 -16.29
N LEU A 160 -15.94 -4.91 -16.35
CA LEU A 160 -15.60 -6.28 -16.68
C LEU A 160 -16.11 -7.27 -15.63
N LEU A 161 -15.90 -6.98 -14.34
CA LEU A 161 -16.33 -7.86 -13.26
C LEU A 161 -17.85 -7.87 -13.12
N ARG A 162 -18.50 -6.72 -13.31
CA ARG A 162 -19.97 -6.64 -13.35
C ARG A 162 -20.58 -7.41 -14.52
N LEU A 163 -19.89 -7.48 -15.66
CA LEU A 163 -20.37 -8.22 -16.83
C LEU A 163 -20.53 -9.72 -16.52
N ILE A 164 -19.68 -10.30 -15.67
CA ILE A 164 -19.77 -11.72 -15.32
C ILE A 164 -21.08 -12.06 -14.61
N ASP A 165 -21.63 -11.12 -13.84
CA ASP A 165 -22.89 -11.28 -13.11
C ASP A 165 -24.10 -10.71 -13.90
N ASP A 166 -23.88 -10.15 -15.09
CA ASP A 166 -24.94 -9.61 -15.94
C ASP A 166 -25.60 -10.73 -16.76
N PRO A 167 -26.94 -10.73 -16.93
CA PRO A 167 -27.64 -11.72 -17.75
C PRO A 167 -27.15 -11.83 -19.20
N SER A 168 -26.56 -10.77 -19.77
CA SER A 168 -25.97 -10.82 -21.12
C SER A 168 -24.75 -11.75 -21.19
N PHE A 169 -24.13 -12.08 -20.07
CA PHE A 169 -23.01 -13.02 -20.01
C PHE A 169 -23.41 -14.47 -20.30
N ASP A 170 -24.70 -14.81 -20.24
CA ASP A 170 -25.22 -16.12 -20.65
C ASP A 170 -25.13 -16.33 -22.16
N ASP A 171 -25.00 -15.25 -22.96
CA ASP A 171 -24.81 -15.35 -24.40
C ASP A 171 -23.40 -15.90 -24.72
N PRO A 172 -23.31 -17.05 -25.42
CA PRO A 172 -22.03 -17.65 -25.82
C PRO A 172 -21.14 -16.68 -26.64
N HIS A 173 -21.73 -15.76 -27.41
CA HIS A 173 -20.98 -14.80 -28.21
C HIS A 173 -20.33 -13.71 -27.33
N VAL A 174 -20.98 -13.29 -26.25
CA VAL A 174 -20.40 -12.36 -25.28
C VAL A 174 -19.18 -13.02 -24.61
N ARG A 175 -19.32 -14.28 -24.18
CA ARG A 175 -18.26 -15.05 -23.55
C ARG A 175 -17.06 -15.27 -24.48
N GLU A 176 -17.32 -15.62 -25.73
CA GLU A 176 -16.26 -15.84 -26.72
C GLU A 176 -15.48 -14.55 -27.02
N ARG A 177 -16.17 -13.42 -27.23
CA ARG A 177 -15.50 -12.12 -27.44
C ARG A 177 -14.68 -11.69 -26.23
N LEU A 178 -15.19 -11.95 -25.01
CA LEU A 178 -14.41 -11.69 -23.80
C LEU A 178 -13.14 -12.53 -23.77
N LEU A 179 -13.23 -13.83 -24.10
CA LEU A 179 -12.06 -14.71 -24.18
C LEU A 179 -11.08 -14.28 -25.28
N ASP A 180 -11.54 -13.71 -26.41
CA ASP A 180 -10.66 -13.14 -27.43
C ASP A 180 -9.88 -11.93 -26.91
N CYS A 181 -10.54 -11.03 -26.16
CA CYS A 181 -9.86 -9.93 -25.48
C CYS A 181 -8.85 -10.44 -24.46
N GLN A 182 -9.24 -11.43 -23.66
CA GLN A 182 -8.38 -12.00 -22.63
C GLN A 182 -7.14 -12.68 -23.25
N GLN A 183 -7.29 -13.43 -24.34
CA GLN A 183 -6.16 -14.02 -25.03
C GLN A 183 -5.22 -12.96 -25.60
N THR A 184 -5.78 -11.93 -26.23
CA THR A 184 -4.97 -10.82 -26.79
C THR A 184 -4.19 -10.12 -25.67
N TRP A 185 -4.80 -9.89 -24.51
CA TRP A 185 -4.15 -9.33 -23.34
C TRP A 185 -3.06 -10.25 -22.79
N SER A 186 -3.34 -11.53 -22.64
CA SER A 186 -2.38 -12.53 -22.13
C SER A 186 -1.14 -12.64 -23.03
N ASP A 187 -1.31 -12.55 -24.36
CA ASP A 187 -0.18 -12.52 -25.29
C ASP A 187 0.68 -11.24 -25.07
N VAL A 188 0.05 -10.08 -24.88
CA VAL A 188 0.75 -8.83 -24.58
C VAL A 188 1.43 -8.88 -23.22
N PHE A 189 0.82 -9.51 -22.22
CA PHE A 189 1.40 -9.66 -20.90
C PHE A 189 2.74 -10.42 -20.95
N GLN A 190 2.82 -11.50 -21.74
CA GLN A 190 4.10 -12.19 -21.99
C GLN A 190 5.16 -11.25 -22.58
N ASP A 191 4.78 -10.39 -23.53
CA ASP A 191 5.71 -9.37 -24.06
C ASP A 191 6.18 -8.41 -22.97
N LEU A 192 5.30 -7.99 -22.06
CA LEU A 192 5.65 -7.10 -20.95
C LEU A 192 6.68 -7.72 -20.01
N LEU A 193 6.57 -9.01 -19.70
CA LEU A 193 7.53 -9.75 -18.89
C LEU A 193 8.92 -9.77 -19.56
N HIS A 194 8.98 -10.08 -20.85
CA HIS A 194 10.23 -10.07 -21.62
C HIS A 194 10.85 -8.68 -21.68
N LEU A 195 10.06 -7.64 -21.97
CA LEU A 195 10.51 -6.25 -22.01
C LEU A 195 11.05 -5.80 -20.65
N ARG A 196 10.35 -6.13 -19.55
CA ARG A 196 10.80 -5.83 -18.20
C ARG A 196 12.19 -6.42 -17.93
N VAL A 197 12.38 -7.71 -18.18
CA VAL A 197 13.69 -8.36 -18.00
C VAL A 197 14.78 -7.70 -18.86
N ALA A 198 14.48 -7.42 -20.13
CA ALA A 198 15.45 -6.81 -21.07
C ALA A 198 15.87 -5.42 -20.62
N MET A 199 14.95 -4.63 -20.10
CA MET A 199 15.17 -3.22 -19.78
C MET A 199 15.58 -2.95 -18.32
N THR A 200 15.49 -3.94 -17.42
CA THR A 200 15.88 -3.79 -16.02
C THR A 200 17.40 -3.85 -15.89
N THR A 201 17.96 -2.86 -15.18
CA THR A 201 19.41 -2.66 -15.03
C THR A 201 19.91 -2.95 -13.62
N ASP A 202 19.10 -2.67 -12.58
CA ASP A 202 19.43 -3.00 -11.20
C ASP A 202 19.39 -4.52 -10.97
N THR A 203 20.40 -5.06 -10.32
CA THR A 203 20.57 -6.52 -10.15
C THR A 203 19.46 -7.15 -9.34
N ALA A 204 18.98 -6.49 -8.29
CA ALA A 204 17.92 -7.04 -7.43
C ALA A 204 16.56 -7.03 -8.13
N HIS A 205 16.21 -5.91 -8.78
CA HIS A 205 15.00 -5.83 -9.60
C HIS A 205 15.03 -6.80 -10.78
N LYS A 206 16.21 -7.01 -11.37
CA LYS A 206 16.39 -7.95 -12.50
C LYS A 206 16.19 -9.39 -12.09
N GLN A 207 16.67 -9.78 -10.89
CA GLN A 207 16.43 -11.12 -10.38
C GLN A 207 14.93 -11.38 -10.20
N VAL A 208 14.21 -10.47 -9.54
CA VAL A 208 12.75 -10.57 -9.40
C VAL A 208 12.04 -10.64 -10.76
N ALA A 209 12.50 -9.85 -11.75
CA ALA A 209 11.92 -9.88 -13.10
C ALA A 209 12.16 -11.23 -13.81
N LEU A 210 13.34 -11.85 -13.61
CA LEU A 210 13.66 -13.17 -14.18
C LEU A 210 12.86 -14.28 -13.52
N ASP A 211 12.77 -14.28 -12.19
CA ASP A 211 12.03 -15.29 -11.46
C ASP A 211 10.55 -15.26 -11.90
N HIS A 212 9.94 -14.08 -11.95
CA HIS A 212 8.57 -13.89 -12.43
C HIS A 212 8.38 -14.33 -13.88
N LEU A 213 9.31 -13.98 -14.80
CA LEU A 213 9.24 -14.43 -16.20
C LEU A 213 9.25 -15.96 -16.28
N VAL A 214 10.09 -16.64 -15.48
CA VAL A 214 10.20 -18.11 -15.51
C VAL A 214 8.89 -18.77 -15.06
N GLU A 215 8.24 -18.23 -14.05
CA GLU A 215 6.97 -18.73 -13.53
C GLU A 215 5.83 -18.50 -14.53
N GLU A 216 5.81 -17.34 -15.19
CA GLU A 216 4.75 -16.96 -16.13
C GLU A 216 4.95 -17.47 -17.58
N LEU A 217 6.10 -18.09 -17.89
CA LEU A 217 6.43 -18.42 -19.26
C LEU A 217 5.48 -19.46 -19.86
N GLY A 218 4.77 -19.07 -20.93
CA GLY A 218 3.87 -19.95 -21.70
C GLY A 218 2.45 -20.02 -21.14
N HIS A 219 2.07 -19.26 -20.12
CA HIS A 219 0.71 -19.22 -19.60
C HIS A 219 -0.32 -18.74 -20.65
N ASN A 220 0.08 -17.84 -21.57
CA ASN A 220 -0.75 -17.44 -22.69
C ASN A 220 -1.05 -18.61 -23.67
N ASP A 221 -0.07 -19.50 -23.89
CA ASP A 221 -0.27 -20.70 -24.70
C ASP A 221 -1.16 -21.73 -23.99
N ASN A 222 -1.07 -21.82 -22.64
CA ASN A 222 -1.97 -22.64 -21.85
C ASN A 222 -3.43 -22.16 -22.01
N LEU A 223 -3.68 -20.84 -21.89
CA LEU A 223 -5.01 -20.28 -22.13
C LEU A 223 -5.51 -20.61 -23.54
N ARG A 224 -4.67 -20.39 -24.57
CA ARG A 224 -5.01 -20.67 -25.98
C ARG A 224 -5.40 -22.12 -26.20
N ASN A 225 -4.66 -23.07 -25.62
CA ASN A 225 -4.92 -24.49 -25.73
C ASN A 225 -6.18 -24.93 -24.98
N GLN A 226 -6.44 -24.36 -23.82
CA GLN A 226 -7.55 -24.77 -22.95
C GLN A 226 -8.89 -24.15 -23.35
N ARG A 227 -8.92 -22.97 -23.98
CA ARG A 227 -10.19 -22.36 -24.41
C ARG A 227 -10.89 -23.06 -25.57
N GLY A 228 -10.16 -23.87 -26.34
CA GLY A 228 -10.72 -24.78 -27.34
C GLY A 228 -11.29 -24.14 -28.61
N SER A 229 -11.23 -22.80 -28.73
CA SER A 229 -11.71 -22.02 -29.88
C SER A 229 -10.55 -21.34 -30.61
N ALA A 230 -10.77 -20.96 -31.86
CA ALA A 230 -9.82 -20.19 -32.63
C ALA A 230 -9.79 -18.73 -32.06
N HIS A 231 -8.61 -18.26 -31.73
CA HIS A 231 -8.44 -16.87 -31.29
C HIS A 231 -8.57 -15.89 -32.45
N ALA A 232 -9.43 -14.88 -32.30
CA ALA A 232 -9.51 -13.73 -33.19
C ALA A 232 -8.82 -12.54 -32.50
N PRO A 233 -7.63 -12.07 -32.98
CA PRO A 233 -6.95 -10.93 -32.38
C PRO A 233 -7.83 -9.68 -32.33
N VAL A 234 -7.91 -9.03 -31.18
CA VAL A 234 -8.68 -7.82 -31.00
C VAL A 234 -7.85 -6.62 -31.47
N THR A 235 -8.36 -5.87 -32.44
CA THR A 235 -7.70 -4.72 -33.07
C THR A 235 -8.35 -3.38 -32.72
N ASP A 236 -9.17 -3.34 -31.69
CA ASP A 236 -9.81 -2.11 -31.23
C ASP A 236 -8.78 -1.08 -30.78
N GLU A 237 -8.89 0.16 -31.30
CA GLU A 237 -7.88 1.20 -31.10
C GLU A 237 -7.69 1.58 -29.62
N THR A 238 -8.78 1.64 -28.84
CA THR A 238 -8.70 1.97 -27.42
C THR A 238 -8.05 0.83 -26.64
N PHE A 239 -8.43 -0.41 -26.94
CA PHE A 239 -7.87 -1.61 -26.34
C PHE A 239 -6.36 -1.70 -26.61
N VAL A 240 -5.97 -1.57 -27.90
CA VAL A 240 -4.55 -1.62 -28.31
C VAL A 240 -3.74 -0.49 -27.71
N SER A 241 -4.24 0.75 -27.73
CA SER A 241 -3.49 1.90 -27.17
C SER A 241 -3.28 1.79 -25.65
N THR A 242 -4.22 1.17 -24.93
CA THR A 242 -4.08 0.93 -23.50
C THR A 242 -2.99 -0.12 -23.21
N MET A 243 -2.92 -1.18 -24.02
CA MET A 243 -1.84 -2.17 -23.92
C MET A 243 -0.47 -1.56 -24.27
N GLU A 244 -0.40 -0.72 -25.30
CA GLU A 244 0.83 -0.01 -25.68
C GLU A 244 1.30 0.96 -24.61
N TRP A 245 0.40 1.52 -23.80
CA TRP A 245 0.81 2.32 -22.65
C TRP A 245 1.64 1.48 -21.66
N PHE A 246 1.23 0.25 -21.33
CA PHE A 246 2.02 -0.64 -20.46
C PHE A 246 3.36 -1.02 -21.08
N ARG A 247 3.42 -1.31 -22.41
CA ARG A 247 4.69 -1.55 -23.09
C ARG A 247 5.64 -0.35 -22.97
N HIS A 248 5.12 0.86 -23.15
CA HIS A 248 5.88 2.10 -22.99
C HIS A 248 6.46 2.22 -21.57
N GLN A 249 5.67 1.89 -20.52
CA GLN A 249 6.17 1.92 -19.15
C GLN A 249 7.33 0.92 -18.97
N MET A 250 7.21 -0.30 -19.50
CA MET A 250 8.28 -1.31 -19.41
C MET A 250 9.55 -0.88 -20.15
N LEU A 251 9.43 -0.12 -21.24
CA LEU A 251 10.57 0.35 -22.02
C LEU A 251 11.30 1.54 -21.37
N TYR A 252 10.57 2.50 -20.81
CA TYR A 252 11.13 3.84 -20.56
C TYR A 252 11.11 4.29 -19.09
N ARG A 253 10.45 3.57 -18.18
CA ARG A 253 10.40 3.97 -16.76
C ARG A 253 11.54 3.33 -15.95
N SER A 254 11.70 3.78 -14.71
CA SER A 254 12.66 3.23 -13.75
C SER A 254 12.34 1.78 -13.37
N ASP A 255 13.34 1.06 -12.87
CA ASP A 255 13.18 -0.33 -12.41
C ASP A 255 12.15 -0.43 -11.27
N MET A 256 12.08 0.57 -10.40
CA MET A 256 11.06 0.65 -9.35
C MET A 256 9.65 0.80 -9.90
N VAL A 257 9.45 1.67 -10.91
CA VAL A 257 8.13 1.84 -11.56
C VAL A 257 7.73 0.57 -12.30
N ARG A 258 8.66 -0.10 -13.00
CA ARG A 258 8.38 -1.41 -13.64
C ARG A 258 7.94 -2.45 -12.63
N THR A 259 8.62 -2.53 -11.48
CA THR A 259 8.29 -3.46 -10.39
C THR A 259 6.92 -3.15 -9.81
N LEU A 260 6.63 -1.87 -9.50
CA LEU A 260 5.33 -1.45 -9.01
C LEU A 260 4.19 -1.80 -9.96
N LEU A 261 4.33 -1.42 -11.25
CA LEU A 261 3.28 -1.64 -12.23
C LEU A 261 3.03 -3.14 -12.48
N MET A 262 4.10 -3.94 -12.53
CA MET A 262 3.97 -5.38 -12.76
C MET A 262 3.30 -6.06 -11.58
N HIS A 263 3.86 -5.94 -10.38
CA HIS A 263 3.41 -6.75 -9.24
C HIS A 263 2.21 -6.13 -8.50
N VAL A 264 2.17 -4.80 -8.33
CA VAL A 264 1.11 -4.18 -7.54
C VAL A 264 -0.14 -3.88 -8.38
N VAL A 265 0.03 -3.50 -9.65
CA VAL A 265 -1.11 -3.15 -10.51
C VAL A 265 -1.56 -4.35 -11.35
N LEU A 266 -0.66 -4.93 -12.15
CA LEU A 266 -1.05 -5.98 -13.11
C LEU A 266 -1.35 -7.29 -12.39
N GLU A 267 -0.47 -7.78 -11.53
CA GLU A 267 -0.74 -8.99 -10.74
C GLU A 267 -1.90 -8.78 -9.75
N GLY A 268 -1.96 -7.61 -9.08
CA GLY A 268 -3.07 -7.29 -8.18
C GLY A 268 -4.43 -7.22 -8.87
N SER A 269 -4.49 -6.76 -10.13
CA SER A 269 -5.72 -6.83 -10.94
C SER A 269 -5.97 -8.23 -11.47
N GLY A 270 -4.91 -8.98 -11.80
CA GLY A 270 -4.93 -10.37 -12.23
C GLY A 270 -5.56 -11.27 -11.17
N GLU A 271 -5.11 -11.19 -9.93
CA GLU A 271 -5.66 -11.97 -8.80
C GLU A 271 -7.19 -11.83 -8.68
N ILE A 272 -7.69 -10.59 -8.75
CA ILE A 272 -9.15 -10.35 -8.70
C ILE A 272 -9.83 -10.93 -9.95
N TRP A 273 -9.26 -10.69 -11.12
CA TRP A 273 -9.81 -11.17 -12.38
C TRP A 273 -9.84 -12.70 -12.45
N HIS A 274 -8.72 -13.39 -12.20
CA HIS A 274 -8.62 -14.84 -12.33
C HIS A 274 -9.53 -15.58 -11.36
N ARG A 275 -9.71 -15.07 -10.14
CA ARG A 275 -10.68 -15.60 -9.19
C ARG A 275 -12.11 -15.56 -9.74
N GLU A 276 -12.54 -14.45 -10.34
CA GLU A 276 -13.87 -14.33 -10.92
C GLU A 276 -13.99 -15.10 -12.26
N ALA A 277 -12.92 -15.09 -13.06
CA ALA A 277 -12.88 -15.86 -14.31
C ALA A 277 -12.94 -17.36 -14.07
N ALA A 278 -12.30 -17.91 -13.05
CA ALA A 278 -12.40 -19.32 -12.66
C ALA A 278 -13.84 -19.71 -12.34
N ARG A 279 -14.60 -18.83 -11.67
CA ARG A 279 -16.04 -19.04 -11.43
C ARG A 279 -16.85 -19.00 -12.73
N ALA A 280 -16.53 -18.08 -13.63
CA ALA A 280 -17.27 -17.84 -14.87
C ALA A 280 -16.96 -18.88 -15.97
N PHE A 281 -15.73 -19.40 -15.99
CA PHE A 281 -15.21 -20.35 -16.98
C PHE A 281 -14.62 -21.61 -16.35
N PRO A 282 -15.41 -22.42 -15.62
CA PRO A 282 -14.90 -23.58 -14.87
C PRO A 282 -14.30 -24.67 -15.76
N ALA A 283 -14.53 -24.63 -17.09
CA ALA A 283 -13.95 -25.54 -18.06
C ALA A 283 -12.56 -25.12 -18.57
N ILE A 284 -12.02 -23.97 -18.11
CA ILE A 284 -10.71 -23.46 -18.48
C ILE A 284 -9.81 -23.44 -17.23
N PRO A 285 -9.01 -24.50 -16.97
CA PRO A 285 -8.19 -24.62 -15.77
C PRO A 285 -7.21 -23.47 -15.56
N HIS A 286 -6.73 -22.84 -16.62
CA HIS A 286 -5.84 -21.68 -16.59
C HIS A 286 -6.25 -20.61 -15.56
N PHE A 287 -7.54 -20.29 -15.50
CA PHE A 287 -8.02 -19.26 -14.56
C PHE A 287 -7.95 -19.71 -13.10
N GLN A 288 -8.10 -21.01 -12.84
CA GLN A 288 -7.98 -21.54 -11.47
C GLN A 288 -6.51 -21.62 -11.05
N GLU A 289 -5.63 -22.09 -11.94
CA GLU A 289 -4.18 -22.19 -11.71
C GLU A 289 -3.60 -20.81 -11.34
N HIS A 290 -3.93 -19.76 -12.10
CA HIS A 290 -3.50 -18.40 -11.80
C HIS A 290 -4.07 -17.86 -10.47
N GLY A 291 -5.33 -18.13 -10.16
CA GLY A 291 -5.93 -17.63 -8.91
C GLY A 291 -5.28 -18.18 -7.63
N GLU A 292 -4.52 -19.28 -7.71
CA GLU A 292 -3.74 -19.84 -6.60
C GLU A 292 -2.34 -19.23 -6.50
N ASP A 293 -1.72 -18.83 -7.62
CA ASP A 293 -0.32 -18.35 -7.71
C ASP A 293 -0.19 -16.81 -7.65
N ASP A 294 -1.17 -16.05 -8.12
CA ASP A 294 -1.13 -14.58 -8.24
C ASP A 294 -0.85 -13.87 -6.89
N GLY A 295 -1.31 -14.42 -5.77
CA GLY A 295 -1.05 -13.85 -4.44
C GLY A 295 0.44 -13.86 -4.07
N GLN A 296 1.25 -14.77 -4.61
CA GLN A 296 2.71 -14.77 -4.45
C GLN A 296 3.34 -13.70 -5.37
N HIS A 297 2.87 -13.59 -6.62
CA HIS A 297 3.37 -12.60 -7.59
C HIS A 297 3.15 -11.17 -7.12
N VAL A 298 2.02 -10.85 -6.50
CA VAL A 298 1.76 -9.53 -5.90
C VAL A 298 2.82 -9.15 -4.86
N SER A 299 3.33 -10.12 -4.10
CA SER A 299 4.33 -9.87 -3.05
C SER A 299 5.77 -9.77 -3.56
N MET A 300 6.05 -10.23 -4.79
CA MET A 300 7.41 -10.25 -5.36
C MET A 300 7.97 -8.83 -5.54
N GLY A 301 9.12 -8.57 -4.94
CA GLY A 301 9.84 -7.31 -5.10
C GLY A 301 9.26 -6.11 -4.35
N ILE A 302 8.24 -6.31 -3.51
CA ILE A 302 7.69 -5.22 -2.67
C ILE A 302 8.75 -4.65 -1.72
N ASP A 303 9.62 -5.49 -1.16
CA ASP A 303 10.74 -5.10 -0.33
C ASP A 303 11.76 -4.20 -1.06
N LEU A 304 11.85 -4.29 -2.39
CA LEU A 304 12.67 -3.41 -3.20
C LEU A 304 12.11 -1.98 -3.24
N LEU A 305 10.78 -1.83 -3.16
CA LEU A 305 10.11 -0.53 -3.14
C LEU A 305 10.37 0.22 -1.82
N ASP A 306 10.71 -0.47 -0.74
CA ASP A 306 11.12 0.14 0.53
C ASP A 306 12.41 0.96 0.41
N ARG A 307 13.24 0.67 -0.59
CA ARG A 307 14.48 1.39 -0.86
C ARG A 307 14.27 2.74 -1.53
N ALA A 308 13.04 3.05 -1.96
CA ALA A 308 12.72 4.28 -2.67
C ALA A 308 13.01 5.53 -1.81
N THR A 309 13.56 6.56 -2.42
CA THR A 309 13.70 7.90 -1.82
C THR A 309 12.34 8.60 -1.73
N PRO A 310 12.19 9.69 -0.94
CA PRO A 310 10.95 10.47 -0.91
C PRO A 310 10.52 11.03 -2.27
N ALA A 311 11.46 11.30 -3.17
CA ALA A 311 11.15 11.75 -4.53
C ALA A 311 10.60 10.60 -5.39
N GLU A 312 11.21 9.42 -5.29
CA GLU A 312 10.75 8.20 -5.97
C GLU A 312 9.38 7.74 -5.45
N ILE A 313 9.09 7.86 -4.15
CA ILE A 313 7.74 7.58 -3.62
C ILE A 313 6.66 8.44 -4.29
N ARG A 314 6.93 9.72 -4.56
CA ARG A 314 5.97 10.56 -5.30
C ARG A 314 5.76 10.05 -6.73
N GLU A 315 6.86 9.72 -7.43
CA GLU A 315 6.80 9.12 -8.76
C GLU A 315 6.03 7.78 -8.75
N LEU A 316 6.29 6.93 -7.77
CA LEU A 316 5.62 5.64 -7.62
C LEU A 316 4.11 5.80 -7.34
N ARG A 317 3.71 6.77 -6.53
CA ARG A 317 2.28 7.06 -6.30
C ARG A 317 1.56 7.57 -7.55
N GLU A 318 2.23 8.41 -8.34
CA GLU A 318 1.71 8.85 -9.65
C GLU A 318 1.58 7.66 -10.61
N ALA A 319 2.62 6.84 -10.72
CA ALA A 319 2.61 5.64 -11.55
C ALA A 319 1.55 4.62 -11.11
N LEU A 320 1.34 4.45 -9.80
CA LEU A 320 0.28 3.60 -9.24
C LEU A 320 -1.10 4.07 -9.68
N ALA A 321 -1.40 5.37 -9.52
CA ALA A 321 -2.67 5.95 -9.91
C ALA A 321 -2.91 5.84 -11.43
N GLU A 322 -1.89 6.13 -12.25
CA GLU A 322 -1.95 5.99 -13.70
C GLU A 322 -2.14 4.53 -14.12
N GLY A 323 -1.40 3.60 -13.53
CA GLY A 323 -1.50 2.16 -13.81
C GLY A 323 -2.90 1.63 -13.54
N TRP A 324 -3.48 1.95 -12.38
CA TRP A 324 -4.86 1.56 -12.06
C TRP A 324 -5.90 2.19 -12.98
N LYS A 325 -5.71 3.45 -13.37
CA LYS A 325 -6.56 4.10 -14.36
C LYS A 325 -6.51 3.35 -15.70
N MET A 326 -5.32 2.97 -16.16
CA MET A 326 -5.15 2.30 -17.45
C MET A 326 -5.69 0.87 -17.44
N ILE A 327 -5.46 0.08 -16.38
CA ILE A 327 -6.03 -1.28 -16.31
C ILE A 327 -7.55 -1.25 -16.18
N THR A 328 -8.12 -0.29 -15.45
CA THR A 328 -9.57 -0.11 -15.37
C THR A 328 -10.15 0.26 -16.74
N GLN A 329 -9.50 1.16 -17.48
CA GLN A 329 -9.90 1.52 -18.84
C GLN A 329 -9.85 0.33 -19.79
N LEU A 330 -8.82 -0.53 -19.67
CA LEU A 330 -8.72 -1.79 -20.41
C LEU A 330 -9.92 -2.69 -20.13
N CYS A 331 -10.24 -2.90 -18.86
CA CYS A 331 -11.37 -3.73 -18.42
C CYS A 331 -12.73 -3.18 -18.87
N ASP A 332 -12.91 -1.87 -18.80
CA ASP A 332 -14.13 -1.22 -19.30
C ASP A 332 -14.27 -1.40 -20.83
N ARG A 333 -13.14 -1.35 -21.54
CA ARG A 333 -13.17 -1.57 -23.00
C ARG A 333 -13.42 -3.02 -23.35
N ILE A 334 -12.83 -3.98 -22.63
CA ILE A 334 -13.12 -5.42 -22.78
C ILE A 334 -14.63 -5.67 -22.63
N ALA A 335 -15.23 -5.16 -21.57
CA ALA A 335 -16.69 -5.30 -21.36
C ALA A 335 -17.49 -4.72 -22.53
N SER A 336 -17.10 -3.53 -23.01
CA SER A 336 -17.77 -2.91 -24.17
C SER A 336 -17.63 -3.72 -25.45
N ILE A 337 -16.45 -4.27 -25.73
CA ILE A 337 -16.20 -5.13 -26.90
C ILE A 337 -17.01 -6.43 -26.80
N ALA A 338 -17.05 -7.03 -25.60
CA ALA A 338 -17.80 -8.25 -25.38
C ALA A 338 -19.31 -8.06 -25.62
N LEU A 339 -19.86 -6.90 -25.23
CA LEU A 339 -21.27 -6.55 -25.38
C LEU A 339 -21.63 -5.97 -26.75
N ALA A 340 -20.65 -5.58 -27.58
CA ALA A 340 -20.97 -4.97 -28.87
C ALA A 340 -21.74 -5.94 -29.76
N ASP A 341 -22.91 -5.54 -30.25
CA ASP A 341 -23.64 -6.27 -31.25
C ASP A 341 -22.77 -6.45 -32.50
N THR A 342 -22.56 -7.69 -32.93
CA THR A 342 -22.01 -7.98 -34.22
C THR A 342 -23.09 -7.73 -35.29
N ALA A 343 -23.43 -6.49 -35.50
CA ALA A 343 -24.07 -6.08 -36.76
C ALA A 343 -23.02 -6.33 -37.84
N VAL A 344 -23.04 -7.50 -38.43
CA VAL A 344 -22.37 -7.78 -39.70
C VAL A 344 -22.82 -6.68 -40.67
N PRO A 345 -21.92 -5.86 -41.23
CA PRO A 345 -22.30 -4.99 -42.32
C PRO A 345 -22.74 -5.90 -43.48
N THR A 346 -24.03 -6.05 -43.69
CA THR A 346 -24.52 -6.63 -44.92
C THR A 346 -24.11 -5.65 -46.02
N TYR A 347 -22.95 -5.87 -46.63
CA TYR A 347 -22.64 -5.25 -47.89
C TYR A 347 -23.65 -5.81 -48.87
N SER A 348 -24.69 -5.02 -49.10
CA SER A 348 -25.64 -5.22 -50.22
C SER A 348 -24.80 -5.06 -51.48
N THR A 349 -24.48 -6.18 -52.13
CA THR A 349 -23.93 -6.15 -53.47
C THR A 349 -25.04 -5.59 -54.41
N CYS A 350 -24.84 -4.32 -54.81
CA CYS A 350 -25.49 -3.77 -56.00
C CYS A 350 -24.73 -4.19 -57.23
#